data_48ebfe2510dc1e2336cad98f2172ff35
#
_entry.id   48ebfe2510dc1e2336cad98f2172ff35
#
_cell.length_a   1.000
_cell.length_b   1.000
_cell.length_c   1.000
_cell.angle_alpha   90.00
_cell.angle_beta   90.00
_cell.angle_gamma   90.00
#
_symmetry.space_group_name_H-M   'P 1'
#
loop_
_entity.id
_entity.type
_entity.pdbx_description
1 polymer ?
#
loop_
_entity_poly.entity_id
_entity_poly.type
_entity_poly.pdbx_seq_one_letter_code
_entity_poly.pdbx_strand_id
1 'polypeptide(L)'
;GTTSGTNAGNYSAKFTLKDTALYQWADGSTAPKTVSWKIGKADGSLTLSKTSIKLEDGKLTDSFTVTRLGTGTITAVSNRPDIASVSISGNIVTVHSVDENSGTVTITVSVASDTNYNAPASKTCTVSCVFVTIVGVCWTYSNSSPALSRLTPSNDPNGYVNAAVSSEPSAAIGTGAGSSPFDAFMPWQGMEEYNIINGAVSYKKGQSGFSRTSYDTMVFIPEFYYKIVYNSSQSKIYYYVANAPFTGFAKHPGSGRYVGRYNTISGYASKSGANPLTNITRATARTNSRKKGSKWQQYDYASWCAVWLLYLVEYANWDSQSKIGNGIVGNSSLQKTGTTDSMTYHTGTVASARTGYGGVQYRGIENPWGNVYDWIDGINFNNRAAYICTDPSKYADDTSTNYTAAGLSLPSSGNIKTLGNCTALPWAFIPTGTGGSGTTYVPDYVISNSGWCVLCVGGYYRNDAANCGLFFFNGNYNSSNANSNIGARLL
;
A
#
# COMPACT_ATOMS: atom_id res chain seq x y z
N GLY A 1 -24.18 27.11 60.85
CA GLY A 1 -23.02 26.94 59.95
C GLY A 1 -22.12 25.81 60.43
N THR A 2 -21.29 25.25 59.53
CA THR A 2 -20.34 24.18 59.85
C THR A 2 -18.94 24.71 60.03
N THR A 3 -18.25 24.23 61.08
CA THR A 3 -16.85 24.55 61.38
C THR A 3 -15.86 23.55 60.74
N SER A 4 -16.40 22.49 60.08
CA SER A 4 -15.64 21.47 59.38
C SER A 4 -16.38 21.05 58.09
N GLY A 5 -15.61 20.62 57.09
CA GLY A 5 -16.13 20.08 55.82
C GLY A 5 -15.18 19.03 55.27
N THR A 6 -15.71 18.03 54.55
CA THR A 6 -14.91 16.97 53.91
C THR A 6 -14.96 17.02 52.37
N ASN A 7 -15.96 17.70 51.81
CA ASN A 7 -16.12 17.85 50.36
C ASN A 7 -15.73 19.24 49.89
N ALA A 8 -15.34 19.40 48.67
CA ALA A 8 -15.16 20.68 48.02
C ALA A 8 -16.49 21.45 47.99
N GLY A 9 -16.45 22.69 48.36
CA GLY A 9 -17.64 23.53 48.48
C GLY A 9 -17.42 24.82 49.26
N ASN A 10 -18.48 25.62 49.30
CA ASN A 10 -18.49 26.84 50.12
C ASN A 10 -19.19 26.53 51.45
N TYR A 11 -18.57 26.94 52.52
CA TYR A 11 -19.04 26.70 53.86
C TYR A 11 -19.15 28.02 54.62
N SER A 12 -19.94 28.04 55.66
CA SER A 12 -20.00 29.18 56.58
C SER A 12 -20.20 28.69 58.00
N ALA A 13 -19.51 29.30 58.92
CA ALA A 13 -19.65 29.10 60.35
C ALA A 13 -20.22 30.38 60.98
N LYS A 14 -21.28 30.22 61.77
CA LYS A 14 -21.91 31.31 62.52
C LYS A 14 -21.42 31.23 63.97
N PHE A 15 -20.80 32.26 64.43
CA PHE A 15 -20.33 32.41 65.81
C PHE A 15 -21.23 33.38 66.53
N THR A 16 -21.69 32.99 67.72
CA THR A 16 -22.46 33.83 68.62
C THR A 16 -21.74 33.98 69.91
N LEU A 17 -21.79 35.17 70.47
CA LEU A 17 -21.27 35.39 71.83
C LEU A 17 -22.11 34.63 72.83
N LYS A 18 -21.48 33.98 73.80
CA LYS A 18 -22.16 33.23 74.86
C LYS A 18 -23.00 34.17 75.73
N ASP A 19 -22.58 35.34 75.98
CA ASP A 19 -23.25 36.36 76.75
C ASP A 19 -22.95 37.75 76.12
N THR A 20 -24.00 38.37 75.54
CA THR A 20 -23.92 39.69 74.90
C THR A 20 -23.93 40.86 75.83
N ALA A 21 -24.26 40.62 77.17
CA ALA A 21 -24.15 41.64 78.20
C ALA A 21 -22.72 41.80 78.72
N LEU A 22 -21.90 40.73 78.64
CA LEU A 22 -20.52 40.70 79.15
C LEU A 22 -19.47 40.77 78.01
N TYR A 23 -19.82 40.38 76.78
CA TYR A 23 -18.85 40.25 75.68
C TYR A 23 -19.35 40.98 74.43
N GLN A 24 -18.40 41.55 73.71
CA GLN A 24 -18.60 42.11 72.38
C GLN A 24 -17.43 41.70 71.48
N TRP A 25 -17.70 41.68 70.14
CA TRP A 25 -16.64 41.47 69.15
C TRP A 25 -15.65 42.65 69.18
N ALA A 26 -14.46 42.45 68.60
CA ALA A 26 -13.41 43.49 68.55
C ALA A 26 -13.88 44.79 67.86
N ASP A 27 -14.91 44.75 67.04
CA ASP A 27 -15.53 45.90 66.38
C ASP A 27 -16.68 46.53 67.20
N GLY A 28 -16.83 46.12 68.44
CA GLY A 28 -17.84 46.65 69.39
C GLY A 28 -19.24 46.12 69.17
N SER A 29 -19.46 45.27 68.17
CA SER A 29 -20.81 44.67 67.91
C SER A 29 -21.05 43.45 68.78
N THR A 30 -22.33 43.15 69.06
CA THR A 30 -22.76 41.96 69.77
C THR A 30 -23.51 40.96 68.86
N ALA A 31 -23.81 41.35 67.61
CA ALA A 31 -24.50 40.52 66.63
C ALA A 31 -23.67 39.29 66.23
N PRO A 32 -24.30 38.15 65.94
CA PRO A 32 -23.56 36.98 65.42
C PRO A 32 -22.73 37.27 64.19
N LYS A 33 -21.51 36.75 64.15
CA LYS A 33 -20.59 36.88 63.00
C LYS A 33 -20.62 35.59 62.18
N THR A 34 -20.63 35.77 60.86
CA THR A 34 -20.53 34.65 59.90
C THR A 34 -19.19 34.71 59.22
N VAL A 35 -18.42 33.61 59.26
CA VAL A 35 -17.17 33.42 58.52
C VAL A 35 -17.42 32.41 57.41
N SER A 36 -17.22 32.86 56.19
CA SER A 36 -17.26 32.00 55.01
C SER A 36 -15.89 31.44 54.70
N TRP A 37 -15.81 30.20 54.36
CA TRP A 37 -14.60 29.51 53.92
C TRP A 37 -14.89 28.53 52.83
N LYS A 38 -13.86 28.01 52.11
CA LYS A 38 -14.02 27.17 50.95
C LYS A 38 -13.02 26.03 50.98
N ILE A 39 -13.44 24.86 50.59
CA ILE A 39 -12.59 23.73 50.16
C ILE A 39 -12.59 23.72 48.63
N GLY A 40 -11.41 23.88 48.00
CA GLY A 40 -11.27 23.71 46.54
C GLY A 40 -11.32 22.23 46.15
N LYS A 41 -11.65 21.97 44.90
CA LYS A 41 -11.49 20.61 44.35
C LYS A 41 -10.02 20.25 44.26
N ALA A 42 -9.69 19.00 44.57
CA ALA A 42 -8.36 18.44 44.34
C ALA A 42 -8.16 18.07 42.86
N ASP A 43 -6.95 17.84 42.42
CA ASP A 43 -6.67 17.35 41.08
C ASP A 43 -7.09 15.90 40.94
N GLY A 44 -7.84 15.60 39.87
CA GLY A 44 -8.21 14.25 39.51
C GLY A 44 -7.03 13.47 38.92
N SER A 45 -7.13 12.16 38.91
CA SER A 45 -6.18 11.28 38.22
C SER A 45 -6.90 10.31 37.31
N LEU A 46 -6.19 9.91 36.23
CA LEU A 46 -6.66 8.92 35.26
C LEU A 46 -5.50 8.05 34.80
N THR A 47 -5.64 6.74 34.94
CA THR A 47 -4.72 5.75 34.38
C THR A 47 -5.48 4.65 33.67
N LEU A 48 -4.86 4.04 32.66
CA LEU A 48 -5.38 2.93 31.89
C LEU A 48 -4.51 1.69 32.17
N SER A 49 -5.12 0.51 32.34
CA SER A 49 -4.38 -0.76 32.54
C SER A 49 -3.66 -1.22 31.27
N LYS A 50 -4.08 -0.74 30.10
CA LYS A 50 -3.42 -0.97 28.81
C LYS A 50 -3.38 0.34 28.00
N THR A 51 -2.26 0.60 27.35
CA THR A 51 -2.07 1.72 26.42
C THR A 51 -2.05 1.28 24.95
N SER A 52 -2.06 -0.06 24.73
CA SER A 52 -2.16 -0.66 23.41
C SER A 52 -2.97 -1.96 23.46
N ILE A 53 -3.71 -2.23 22.38
CA ILE A 53 -4.52 -3.44 22.17
C ILE A 53 -4.28 -3.92 20.74
N LYS A 54 -4.29 -5.24 20.53
CA LYS A 54 -4.34 -5.88 19.20
C LYS A 54 -5.62 -6.68 19.09
N LEU A 55 -6.41 -6.39 18.03
CA LEU A 55 -7.53 -7.19 17.56
C LEU A 55 -7.13 -7.87 16.26
N GLU A 56 -7.48 -9.14 16.12
CA GLU A 56 -7.08 -9.97 14.98
C GLU A 56 -8.05 -11.15 14.84
N ASP A 57 -7.86 -11.98 13.82
CA ASP A 57 -8.66 -13.19 13.61
C ASP A 57 -8.70 -14.04 14.88
N GLY A 58 -9.92 -14.42 15.29
CA GLY A 58 -10.16 -15.14 16.55
C GLY A 58 -10.12 -14.28 17.82
N LYS A 59 -9.77 -13.00 17.74
CA LYS A 59 -9.78 -12.04 18.85
C LYS A 59 -10.43 -10.72 18.43
N LEU A 60 -11.75 -10.72 18.36
CA LEU A 60 -12.56 -9.58 17.91
C LEU A 60 -12.79 -8.52 18.97
N THR A 61 -12.48 -8.81 20.23
CA THR A 61 -12.67 -7.88 21.36
C THR A 61 -11.51 -7.97 22.34
N ASP A 62 -11.22 -6.86 23.02
CA ASP A 62 -10.33 -6.81 24.18
C ASP A 62 -10.75 -5.65 25.09
N SER A 63 -10.33 -5.66 26.35
CA SER A 63 -10.73 -4.65 27.32
C SER A 63 -9.56 -4.14 28.16
N PHE A 64 -9.75 -2.96 28.74
CA PHE A 64 -8.86 -2.38 29.74
C PHE A 64 -9.66 -1.70 30.85
N THR A 65 -9.02 -1.62 32.02
CA THR A 65 -9.62 -0.97 33.20
C THR A 65 -9.14 0.48 33.27
N VAL A 66 -10.08 1.35 33.62
CA VAL A 66 -9.85 2.77 33.92
C VAL A 66 -9.76 2.92 35.43
N THR A 67 -8.65 3.42 35.93
CA THR A 67 -8.50 3.80 37.34
C THR A 67 -8.53 5.31 37.45
N ARG A 68 -9.38 5.83 38.36
CA ARG A 68 -9.53 7.27 38.57
C ARG A 68 -9.71 7.59 40.06
N LEU A 69 -9.38 8.81 40.45
CA LEU A 69 -9.82 9.40 41.70
C LEU A 69 -11.21 10.00 41.49
N GLY A 70 -12.11 9.77 42.51
CA GLY A 70 -13.48 10.30 42.48
C GLY A 70 -14.47 9.42 41.69
N THR A 71 -15.62 10.02 41.44
CA THR A 71 -16.82 9.35 40.86
C THR A 71 -17.22 9.95 39.50
N GLY A 72 -16.38 10.84 38.93
CA GLY A 72 -16.67 11.50 37.65
C GLY A 72 -16.94 10.49 36.51
N THR A 73 -17.86 10.80 35.63
CA THR A 73 -18.26 9.91 34.51
C THR A 73 -17.09 9.63 33.59
N ILE A 74 -16.89 8.34 33.26
CA ILE A 74 -15.91 7.91 32.23
C ILE A 74 -16.58 8.01 30.87
N THR A 75 -15.86 8.58 29.90
CA THR A 75 -16.19 8.52 28.47
C THR A 75 -15.03 7.94 27.70
N ALA A 76 -15.30 7.17 26.64
CA ALA A 76 -14.32 6.64 25.71
C ALA A 76 -14.82 6.85 24.28
N VAL A 77 -13.97 7.37 23.42
CA VAL A 77 -14.30 7.69 22.03
C VAL A 77 -13.25 7.12 21.09
N SER A 78 -13.71 6.43 20.05
CA SER A 78 -12.89 5.96 18.95
C SER A 78 -12.76 7.06 17.89
N ASN A 79 -11.54 7.31 17.37
CA ASN A 79 -11.33 8.21 16.24
C ASN A 79 -11.67 7.54 14.88
N ARG A 80 -11.87 6.22 14.85
CA ARG A 80 -12.26 5.42 13.69
C ARG A 80 -13.33 4.39 14.11
N PRO A 81 -14.57 4.83 14.35
CA PRO A 81 -15.64 3.93 14.78
C PRO A 81 -16.07 2.93 13.69
N ASP A 82 -15.66 3.14 12.44
CA ASP A 82 -15.76 2.23 11.31
C ASP A 82 -14.79 1.03 11.39
N ILE A 83 -13.75 1.10 12.21
CA ILE A 83 -12.75 0.03 12.41
C ILE A 83 -12.90 -0.61 13.78
N ALA A 84 -13.00 0.21 14.84
CA ALA A 84 -13.20 -0.26 16.19
C ALA A 84 -14.15 0.65 16.96
N SER A 85 -15.15 0.04 17.58
CA SER A 85 -16.10 0.69 18.47
C SER A 85 -15.75 0.41 19.94
N VAL A 86 -16.34 1.16 20.86
CA VAL A 86 -16.13 0.98 22.30
C VAL A 86 -17.45 0.90 23.06
N SER A 87 -17.47 0.08 24.11
CA SER A 87 -18.53 0.06 25.13
C SER A 87 -17.91 0.23 26.53
N ILE A 88 -18.69 0.77 27.47
CA ILE A 88 -18.25 1.02 28.84
C ILE A 88 -19.20 0.33 29.81
N SER A 89 -18.63 -0.44 30.73
CA SER A 89 -19.35 -1.02 31.85
C SER A 89 -18.57 -0.77 33.14
N GLY A 90 -19.10 0.10 34.00
CA GLY A 90 -18.38 0.55 35.20
C GLY A 90 -17.06 1.22 34.87
N ASN A 91 -15.96 0.61 35.28
CA ASN A 91 -14.60 1.08 35.03
C ASN A 91 -13.91 0.31 33.86
N ILE A 92 -14.64 -0.56 33.18
CA ILE A 92 -14.10 -1.35 32.10
C ILE A 92 -14.51 -0.73 30.76
N VAL A 93 -13.54 -0.44 29.91
CA VAL A 93 -13.74 -0.08 28.50
C VAL A 93 -13.44 -1.32 27.66
N THR A 94 -14.42 -1.79 26.90
CA THR A 94 -14.28 -2.89 25.96
C THR A 94 -14.22 -2.31 24.54
N VAL A 95 -13.22 -2.73 23.79
CA VAL A 95 -13.02 -2.38 22.38
C VAL A 95 -13.49 -3.56 21.54
N HIS A 96 -14.28 -3.28 20.52
CA HIS A 96 -14.82 -4.28 19.58
C HIS A 96 -14.33 -3.96 18.17
N SER A 97 -13.90 -4.96 17.39
CA SER A 97 -13.72 -4.79 15.96
C SER A 97 -15.06 -4.53 15.29
N VAL A 98 -15.05 -3.78 14.20
CA VAL A 98 -16.23 -3.51 13.37
C VAL A 98 -15.96 -4.11 11.99
N ASP A 99 -16.80 -5.06 11.57
CA ASP A 99 -16.76 -5.75 10.28
C ASP A 99 -15.36 -6.30 9.92
N GLU A 100 -14.54 -6.63 10.94
CA GLU A 100 -13.16 -7.08 10.78
C GLU A 100 -12.29 -6.15 9.91
N ASN A 101 -12.61 -4.85 9.94
CA ASN A 101 -11.83 -3.84 9.23
C ASN A 101 -10.45 -3.67 9.87
N SER A 102 -9.42 -3.67 9.04
CA SER A 102 -8.02 -3.47 9.48
C SER A 102 -7.66 -2.00 9.57
N GLY A 103 -6.83 -1.65 10.55
CA GLY A 103 -6.30 -0.31 10.72
C GLY A 103 -5.86 -0.01 12.14
N THR A 104 -5.27 1.17 12.33
CA THR A 104 -4.90 1.67 13.65
C THR A 104 -5.91 2.71 14.13
N VAL A 105 -6.39 2.51 15.35
CA VAL A 105 -7.41 3.32 15.99
C VAL A 105 -6.88 3.88 17.30
N THR A 106 -7.23 5.10 17.63
CA THR A 106 -6.94 5.71 18.95
C THR A 106 -8.25 5.84 19.74
N ILE A 107 -8.29 5.18 20.88
CA ILE A 107 -9.37 5.35 21.87
C ILE A 107 -8.94 6.42 22.85
N THR A 108 -9.69 7.52 22.90
CA THR A 108 -9.47 8.60 23.88
C THR A 108 -10.41 8.41 25.05
N VAL A 109 -9.85 8.30 26.26
CA VAL A 109 -10.60 8.16 27.51
C VAL A 109 -10.51 9.45 28.30
N SER A 110 -11.65 9.91 28.78
CA SER A 110 -11.78 11.10 29.62
C SER A 110 -12.63 10.80 30.86
N VAL A 111 -12.40 11.56 31.92
CA VAL A 111 -13.16 11.50 33.17
C VAL A 111 -13.66 12.90 33.50
N ALA A 112 -14.96 13.03 33.71
CA ALA A 112 -15.55 14.31 34.12
C ALA A 112 -15.12 14.72 35.53
N SER A 113 -15.15 16.01 35.83
CA SER A 113 -15.03 16.48 37.19
C SER A 113 -16.21 16.02 38.04
N ASP A 114 -16.00 15.78 39.34
CA ASP A 114 -17.05 15.49 40.29
C ASP A 114 -17.08 16.55 41.42
N THR A 115 -17.72 16.21 42.54
CA THR A 115 -17.83 17.13 43.66
C THR A 115 -16.47 17.53 44.22
N ASN A 116 -15.53 16.58 44.33
CA ASN A 116 -14.25 16.77 45.05
C ASN A 116 -13.02 16.88 44.16
N TYR A 117 -13.13 16.45 42.86
CA TYR A 117 -12.00 16.37 41.97
C TYR A 117 -12.23 17.15 40.67
N ASN A 118 -11.22 17.82 40.20
CA ASN A 118 -11.16 18.38 38.85
C ASN A 118 -11.06 17.24 37.82
N ALA A 119 -11.50 17.51 36.58
CA ALA A 119 -11.28 16.59 35.47
C ALA A 119 -9.78 16.43 35.20
N PRO A 120 -9.25 15.19 35.21
CA PRO A 120 -7.86 14.94 34.82
C PRO A 120 -7.67 15.10 33.30
N ALA A 121 -6.42 15.20 32.87
CA ALA A 121 -6.07 15.10 31.44
C ALA A 121 -6.49 13.73 30.89
N SER A 122 -7.04 13.73 29.65
CA SER A 122 -7.42 12.50 28.95
C SER A 122 -6.21 11.60 28.68
N LYS A 123 -6.46 10.30 28.53
CA LYS A 123 -5.48 9.27 28.18
C LYS A 123 -5.92 8.52 26.93
N THR A 124 -4.96 7.97 26.20
CA THR A 124 -5.24 7.24 24.98
C THR A 124 -4.78 5.79 25.08
N CYS A 125 -5.53 4.91 24.38
CA CYS A 125 -5.13 3.54 24.08
C CYS A 125 -5.10 3.36 22.57
N THR A 126 -3.97 2.90 22.03
CA THR A 126 -3.83 2.59 20.61
C THR A 126 -4.34 1.18 20.35
N VAL A 127 -5.23 1.03 19.37
CA VAL A 127 -5.77 -0.27 18.94
C VAL A 127 -5.28 -0.58 17.55
N SER A 128 -4.61 -1.72 17.38
CA SER A 128 -4.21 -2.26 16.07
C SER A 128 -5.17 -3.38 15.69
N CYS A 129 -5.99 -3.15 14.68
CA CYS A 129 -6.88 -4.15 14.09
C CYS A 129 -6.19 -4.74 12.85
N VAL A 130 -5.90 -6.04 12.87
CA VAL A 130 -5.15 -6.74 11.81
C VAL A 130 -5.93 -8.00 11.44
N PHE A 131 -6.83 -7.85 10.48
CA PHE A 131 -7.60 -8.95 9.93
C PHE A 131 -7.04 -9.31 8.56
N VAL A 132 -6.77 -10.58 8.35
CA VAL A 132 -6.18 -11.05 7.11
C VAL A 132 -7.27 -11.24 6.07
N THR A 133 -7.14 -10.54 4.94
CA THR A 133 -7.94 -10.81 3.73
C THR A 133 -7.05 -11.48 2.71
N ILE A 134 -7.45 -12.66 2.22
CA ILE A 134 -6.71 -13.45 1.24
C ILE A 134 -7.60 -13.65 0.03
N VAL A 135 -7.11 -13.21 -1.12
CA VAL A 135 -7.71 -13.42 -2.44
C VAL A 135 -6.74 -14.16 -3.35
N GLY A 136 -7.24 -14.82 -4.37
CA GLY A 136 -6.37 -15.59 -5.26
C GLY A 136 -6.99 -15.94 -6.59
N VAL A 137 -6.11 -16.39 -7.49
CA VAL A 137 -6.45 -16.88 -8.83
C VAL A 137 -5.68 -18.15 -9.16
N CYS A 138 -6.22 -18.97 -10.05
CA CYS A 138 -5.61 -20.20 -10.52
C CYS A 138 -5.41 -20.16 -12.03
N TRP A 139 -4.18 -20.37 -12.49
CA TRP A 139 -3.85 -20.56 -13.89
C TRP A 139 -3.73 -22.06 -14.21
N THR A 140 -4.52 -22.55 -15.17
CA THR A 140 -4.40 -23.88 -15.75
C THR A 140 -3.55 -23.79 -17.01
N TYR A 141 -2.23 -23.98 -16.88
CA TYR A 141 -1.28 -23.73 -17.97
C TYR A 141 -1.26 -24.80 -19.07
N SER A 142 -2.02 -25.88 -18.94
CA SER A 142 -2.31 -26.80 -20.04
C SER A 142 -3.37 -26.25 -21.00
N ASN A 143 -4.16 -25.26 -20.57
CA ASN A 143 -5.11 -24.54 -21.41
C ASN A 143 -4.43 -23.32 -22.04
N SER A 144 -4.69 -23.11 -23.34
CA SER A 144 -4.13 -21.96 -24.06
C SER A 144 -4.78 -20.60 -23.73
N SER A 145 -5.91 -20.59 -23.02
CA SER A 145 -6.56 -19.34 -22.62
C SER A 145 -5.66 -18.50 -21.70
N PRO A 146 -5.55 -17.17 -21.91
CA PRO A 146 -4.86 -16.27 -20.99
C PRO A 146 -5.65 -16.00 -19.69
N ALA A 147 -6.94 -16.42 -19.63
CA ALA A 147 -7.78 -16.20 -18.46
C ALA A 147 -7.42 -17.16 -17.32
N LEU A 148 -7.46 -16.67 -16.09
CA LEU A 148 -7.34 -17.43 -14.85
C LEU A 148 -8.72 -17.61 -14.22
N SER A 149 -8.87 -18.65 -13.42
CA SER A 149 -10.07 -18.86 -12.60
C SER A 149 -9.88 -18.13 -11.26
N ARG A 150 -10.90 -17.38 -10.84
CA ARG A 150 -10.91 -16.80 -9.49
C ARG A 150 -11.12 -17.88 -8.44
N LEU A 151 -10.39 -17.75 -7.36
CA LEU A 151 -10.57 -18.61 -6.19
C LEU A 151 -11.57 -17.96 -5.24
N THR A 152 -12.34 -18.80 -4.58
CA THR A 152 -13.31 -18.47 -3.54
C THR A 152 -13.09 -19.37 -2.34
N PRO A 153 -13.63 -19.07 -1.16
CA PRO A 153 -13.52 -19.96 0.01
C PRO A 153 -14.01 -21.39 -0.27
N SER A 154 -14.95 -21.57 -1.21
CA SER A 154 -15.54 -22.87 -1.54
C SER A 154 -14.80 -23.67 -2.63
N ASN A 155 -13.99 -23.01 -3.49
CA ASN A 155 -13.31 -23.67 -4.62
C ASN A 155 -11.78 -23.66 -4.53
N ASP A 156 -11.19 -23.02 -3.49
CA ASP A 156 -9.75 -23.04 -3.27
C ASP A 156 -9.31 -24.38 -2.67
N PRO A 157 -8.57 -25.23 -3.41
CA PRO A 157 -8.16 -26.54 -2.90
C PRO A 157 -7.08 -26.44 -1.82
N ASN A 158 -6.45 -25.29 -1.65
CA ASN A 158 -5.43 -25.05 -0.64
C ASN A 158 -6.00 -24.41 0.65
N GLY A 159 -7.27 -23.97 0.62
CA GLY A 159 -7.97 -23.43 1.78
C GLY A 159 -7.45 -22.08 2.31
N TYR A 160 -6.80 -21.29 1.46
CA TYR A 160 -6.25 -19.98 1.88
C TYR A 160 -7.23 -18.83 1.66
N VAL A 161 -8.00 -18.85 0.56
CA VAL A 161 -8.91 -17.75 0.22
C VAL A 161 -10.03 -17.66 1.24
N ASN A 162 -10.20 -16.49 1.85
CA ASN A 162 -11.26 -16.21 2.81
C ASN A 162 -12.20 -15.07 2.37
N ALA A 163 -11.88 -14.39 1.26
CA ALA A 163 -12.71 -13.34 0.69
C ALA A 163 -13.08 -13.68 -0.76
N ALA A 164 -14.38 -13.61 -1.10
CA ALA A 164 -14.85 -13.77 -2.46
C ALA A 164 -14.87 -12.43 -3.21
N VAL A 165 -14.41 -12.45 -4.46
CA VAL A 165 -14.51 -11.29 -5.36
C VAL A 165 -15.84 -11.38 -6.10
N SER A 166 -16.70 -10.38 -5.89
CA SER A 166 -18.12 -10.41 -6.33
C SER A 166 -18.33 -10.05 -7.81
N SER A 167 -17.36 -9.39 -8.44
CA SER A 167 -17.46 -8.96 -9.84
C SER A 167 -16.08 -8.85 -10.49
N GLU A 168 -16.02 -8.78 -11.81
CA GLU A 168 -14.76 -8.57 -12.53
C GLU A 168 -14.43 -7.07 -12.64
N PRO A 169 -13.14 -6.70 -12.58
CA PRO A 169 -12.71 -5.32 -12.81
C PRO A 169 -13.03 -4.87 -14.23
N SER A 170 -13.43 -3.62 -14.37
CA SER A 170 -13.63 -2.94 -15.65
C SER A 170 -12.77 -1.68 -15.72
N ALA A 171 -11.73 -1.72 -16.52
CA ALA A 171 -10.85 -0.57 -16.75
C ALA A 171 -11.59 0.54 -17.51
N ALA A 172 -11.30 1.81 -17.18
CA ALA A 172 -11.90 2.98 -17.85
C ALA A 172 -11.40 3.12 -19.29
N ILE A 173 -12.24 3.72 -20.13
CA ILE A 173 -11.90 4.17 -21.48
C ILE A 173 -12.05 5.70 -21.52
N GLY A 174 -10.96 6.40 -21.87
CA GLY A 174 -10.93 7.86 -21.82
C GLY A 174 -11.18 8.39 -20.41
N THR A 175 -12.11 9.34 -20.30
CA THR A 175 -12.58 9.91 -19.03
C THR A 175 -13.80 9.17 -18.45
N GLY A 176 -14.17 8.02 -19.05
CA GLY A 176 -15.29 7.20 -18.61
C GLY A 176 -15.05 6.56 -17.23
N ALA A 177 -16.11 6.00 -16.68
CA ALA A 177 -16.04 5.28 -15.42
C ALA A 177 -15.31 3.94 -15.58
N GLY A 178 -14.53 3.58 -14.56
CA GLY A 178 -14.04 2.22 -14.33
C GLY A 178 -14.57 1.71 -13.00
N SER A 179 -14.40 0.43 -12.72
CA SER A 179 -14.76 -0.18 -11.43
C SER A 179 -13.88 -1.39 -11.15
N SER A 180 -13.58 -1.61 -9.88
CA SER A 180 -12.91 -2.84 -9.43
C SER A 180 -13.37 -3.17 -8.03
N PRO A 181 -13.77 -4.43 -7.75
CA PRO A 181 -14.05 -4.86 -6.38
C PRO A 181 -12.80 -4.73 -5.50
N PHE A 182 -11.61 -4.74 -6.09
CA PHE A 182 -10.34 -4.57 -5.38
C PHE A 182 -10.09 -3.14 -4.89
N ASP A 183 -10.94 -2.17 -5.24
CA ASP A 183 -10.89 -0.82 -4.68
C ASP A 183 -11.26 -0.79 -3.18
N ALA A 184 -11.89 -1.85 -2.69
CA ALA A 184 -12.18 -2.07 -1.27
C ALA A 184 -11.17 -2.99 -0.56
N PHE A 185 -10.22 -3.62 -1.26
CA PHE A 185 -9.25 -4.56 -0.68
C PHE A 185 -7.83 -3.98 -0.63
N MET A 186 -7.18 -4.07 0.53
CA MET A 186 -5.73 -3.88 0.60
C MET A 186 -5.03 -5.09 -0.05
N PRO A 187 -3.91 -4.92 -0.78
CA PRO A 187 -3.15 -3.67 -0.94
C PRO A 187 -3.67 -2.71 -2.03
N TRP A 188 -4.55 -3.14 -2.93
CA TRP A 188 -5.01 -2.35 -4.08
C TRP A 188 -5.64 -1.01 -3.69
N GLN A 189 -6.48 -0.99 -2.64
CA GLN A 189 -7.08 0.23 -2.09
C GLN A 189 -6.04 1.29 -1.71
N GLY A 190 -4.88 0.84 -1.23
CA GLY A 190 -3.80 1.72 -0.80
C GLY A 190 -2.84 2.15 -1.91
N MET A 191 -3.02 1.66 -3.16
CA MET A 191 -2.21 2.11 -4.30
C MET A 191 -2.67 3.49 -4.75
N GLU A 192 -1.98 4.52 -4.25
CA GLU A 192 -2.35 5.91 -4.45
C GLU A 192 -1.16 6.77 -4.87
N GLU A 193 -1.46 7.91 -5.51
CA GLU A 193 -0.46 8.87 -5.99
C GLU A 193 -0.05 9.85 -4.89
N TYR A 194 1.25 10.04 -4.75
CA TYR A 194 1.86 10.98 -3.81
C TYR A 194 2.89 11.86 -4.49
N ASN A 195 3.01 13.11 -4.07
CA ASN A 195 4.16 13.95 -4.39
C ASN A 195 5.28 13.71 -3.38
N ILE A 196 6.50 13.54 -3.89
CA ILE A 196 7.73 13.47 -3.10
C ILE A 196 8.49 14.78 -3.30
N ILE A 197 8.71 15.52 -2.22
CA ILE A 197 9.43 16.79 -2.22
C ILE A 197 10.62 16.66 -1.27
N ASN A 198 11.83 16.90 -1.77
CA ASN A 198 13.07 16.77 -1.00
C ASN A 198 13.22 15.39 -0.32
N GLY A 199 12.76 14.32 -0.98
CA GLY A 199 12.84 12.96 -0.46
C GLY A 199 11.80 12.61 0.63
N ALA A 200 10.81 13.47 0.86
CA ALA A 200 9.72 13.25 1.80
C ALA A 200 8.35 13.23 1.10
N VAL A 201 7.47 12.35 1.56
CA VAL A 201 6.06 12.33 1.15
C VAL A 201 5.40 13.63 1.62
N SER A 202 4.80 14.39 0.69
CA SER A 202 4.30 15.74 0.97
C SER A 202 2.81 15.89 0.71
N TYR A 203 2.33 15.52 -0.49
CA TYR A 203 0.92 15.64 -0.85
C TYR A 203 0.43 14.32 -1.43
N LYS A 204 -0.77 13.90 -1.04
CA LYS A 204 -1.53 12.83 -1.65
C LYS A 204 -2.44 13.43 -2.75
N LYS A 205 -2.72 12.69 -3.81
CA LYS A 205 -3.69 13.09 -4.85
C LYS A 205 -5.01 13.51 -4.22
N GLY A 206 -5.53 14.65 -4.66
CA GLY A 206 -6.74 15.26 -4.11
C GLY A 206 -6.49 16.29 -2.99
N GLN A 207 -5.29 16.34 -2.41
CA GLN A 207 -4.95 17.39 -1.44
C GLN A 207 -4.57 18.70 -2.15
N SER A 208 -4.86 19.82 -1.50
CA SER A 208 -4.37 21.13 -1.94
C SER A 208 -2.85 21.15 -1.95
N GLY A 209 -2.26 21.58 -3.08
CA GLY A 209 -0.80 21.55 -3.29
C GLY A 209 -0.28 20.34 -4.08
N PHE A 210 -1.09 19.29 -4.30
CA PHE A 210 -0.70 18.18 -5.17
C PHE A 210 -0.50 18.67 -6.61
N SER A 211 0.64 18.32 -7.22
CA SER A 211 0.95 18.70 -8.60
C SER A 211 1.78 17.64 -9.30
N ARG A 212 1.27 17.13 -10.43
CA ARG A 212 1.99 16.16 -11.26
C ARG A 212 3.08 16.78 -12.12
N THR A 213 3.04 18.10 -12.34
CA THR A 213 4.04 18.83 -13.15
C THR A 213 5.15 19.43 -12.29
N SER A 214 4.85 19.85 -11.06
CA SER A 214 5.82 20.54 -10.19
C SER A 214 6.71 19.60 -9.39
N TYR A 215 6.18 18.43 -8.98
CA TYR A 215 6.86 17.52 -8.05
C TYR A 215 6.98 16.11 -8.61
N ASP A 216 7.95 15.34 -8.10
CA ASP A 216 7.99 13.92 -8.38
C ASP A 216 6.69 13.25 -7.92
N THR A 217 5.99 12.62 -8.84
CA THR A 217 4.74 11.92 -8.56
C THR A 217 5.00 10.42 -8.57
N MET A 218 4.76 9.79 -7.45
CA MET A 218 5.01 8.37 -7.21
C MET A 218 3.71 7.68 -6.81
N VAL A 219 3.57 6.42 -7.17
CA VAL A 219 2.48 5.55 -6.71
C VAL A 219 3.00 4.66 -5.59
N PHE A 220 2.34 4.69 -4.45
CA PHE A 220 2.68 3.81 -3.34
C PHE A 220 2.12 2.41 -3.60
N ILE A 221 2.96 1.39 -3.47
CA ILE A 221 2.55 -0.01 -3.43
C ILE A 221 2.55 -0.44 -1.96
N PRO A 222 1.40 -0.62 -1.31
CA PRO A 222 1.34 -1.03 0.10
C PRO A 222 2.06 -2.34 0.35
N GLU A 223 2.43 -2.57 1.60
CA GLU A 223 2.95 -3.86 2.03
C GLU A 223 1.89 -4.93 1.84
N PHE A 224 2.28 -6.06 1.26
CA PHE A 224 1.43 -7.23 1.13
C PHE A 224 2.23 -8.53 1.23
N TYR A 225 1.51 -9.60 1.47
CA TYR A 225 2.05 -10.95 1.58
C TYR A 225 1.52 -11.80 0.43
N TYR A 226 2.30 -12.76 0.02
CA TYR A 226 1.96 -13.60 -1.13
C TYR A 226 2.28 -15.07 -0.88
N LYS A 227 1.63 -15.93 -1.64
CA LYS A 227 1.98 -17.33 -1.79
C LYS A 227 1.72 -17.76 -3.23
N ILE A 228 2.65 -18.51 -3.81
CA ILE A 228 2.48 -19.13 -5.13
C ILE A 228 2.65 -20.63 -4.94
N VAL A 229 1.67 -21.41 -5.41
CA VAL A 229 1.65 -22.86 -5.29
C VAL A 229 1.62 -23.48 -6.67
N TYR A 230 2.65 -24.26 -6.98
CA TYR A 230 2.75 -25.03 -8.21
C TYR A 230 2.17 -26.43 -7.99
N ASN A 231 1.17 -26.81 -8.76
CA ASN A 231 0.61 -28.16 -8.79
C ASN A 231 0.84 -28.76 -10.18
N SER A 232 1.99 -29.37 -10.38
CA SER A 232 2.39 -29.94 -11.67
C SER A 232 1.52 -31.12 -12.11
N SER A 233 0.99 -31.91 -11.18
CA SER A 233 0.11 -33.05 -11.49
C SER A 233 -1.21 -32.61 -12.11
N GLN A 234 -1.68 -31.42 -11.82
CA GLN A 234 -2.88 -30.81 -12.38
C GLN A 234 -2.60 -29.72 -13.43
N SER A 235 -1.35 -29.44 -13.76
CA SER A 235 -0.93 -28.33 -14.63
C SER A 235 -1.48 -26.98 -14.16
N LYS A 236 -1.41 -26.71 -12.85
CA LYS A 236 -1.97 -25.50 -12.25
C LYS A 236 -0.94 -24.72 -11.45
N ILE A 237 -1.07 -23.40 -11.48
CA ILE A 237 -0.37 -22.48 -10.59
C ILE A 237 -1.42 -21.61 -9.88
N TYR A 238 -1.32 -21.55 -8.55
CA TYR A 238 -2.20 -20.74 -7.71
C TYR A 238 -1.42 -19.53 -7.21
N TYR A 239 -1.99 -18.36 -7.36
CA TYR A 239 -1.42 -17.07 -6.94
C TYR A 239 -2.32 -16.47 -5.87
N TYR A 240 -1.75 -16.20 -4.70
CA TYR A 240 -2.45 -15.64 -3.55
C TYR A 240 -1.81 -14.33 -3.10
N VAL A 241 -2.65 -13.38 -2.74
CA VAL A 241 -2.26 -12.12 -2.10
C VAL A 241 -3.03 -11.96 -0.80
N ALA A 242 -2.30 -11.62 0.27
CA ALA A 242 -2.84 -11.32 1.57
C ALA A 242 -2.44 -9.88 2.00
N ASN A 243 -3.34 -9.16 2.64
CA ASN A 243 -3.10 -7.79 3.12
C ASN A 243 -2.27 -7.73 4.41
N ALA A 244 -2.09 -8.85 5.10
CA ALA A 244 -1.37 -8.95 6.37
C ALA A 244 -0.61 -10.29 6.47
N PRO A 245 0.32 -10.46 7.42
CA PRO A 245 1.02 -11.71 7.64
C PRO A 245 0.06 -12.88 7.87
N PHE A 246 0.31 -13.98 7.18
CA PHE A 246 -0.43 -15.23 7.35
C PHE A 246 0.52 -16.42 7.28
N THR A 247 0.21 -17.49 8.00
CA THR A 247 1.07 -18.70 8.06
C THR A 247 1.34 -19.27 6.68
N GLY A 248 2.62 -19.40 6.33
CA GLY A 248 3.07 -19.89 5.03
C GLY A 248 3.03 -18.88 3.89
N PHE A 249 2.70 -17.61 4.15
CA PHE A 249 2.85 -16.49 3.23
C PHE A 249 4.13 -15.71 3.56
N ALA A 250 4.80 -15.22 2.54
CA ALA A 250 5.97 -14.35 2.67
C ALA A 250 5.61 -12.91 2.31
N LYS A 251 6.24 -11.94 2.96
CA LYS A 251 6.17 -10.53 2.53
C LYS A 251 6.76 -10.41 1.13
N HIS A 252 6.06 -9.73 0.23
CA HIS A 252 6.57 -9.49 -1.12
C HIS A 252 7.71 -8.45 -1.10
N PRO A 253 8.92 -8.75 -1.64
CA PRO A 253 10.08 -7.87 -1.50
C PRO A 253 9.95 -6.53 -2.25
N GLY A 254 9.05 -6.44 -3.22
CA GLY A 254 8.74 -5.22 -3.97
C GLY A 254 7.59 -4.39 -3.40
N SER A 255 7.03 -4.79 -2.25
CA SER A 255 5.95 -4.07 -1.56
C SER A 255 6.48 -3.07 -0.53
N GLY A 256 5.61 -2.16 -0.07
CA GLY A 256 5.98 -1.08 0.85
C GLY A 256 6.86 -0.01 0.19
N ARG A 257 6.71 0.23 -1.11
CA ARG A 257 7.58 1.10 -1.92
C ARG A 257 6.79 2.08 -2.79
N TYR A 258 7.47 3.13 -3.22
CA TYR A 258 6.95 4.14 -4.14
C TYR A 258 7.52 3.92 -5.53
N VAL A 259 6.69 3.65 -6.54
CA VAL A 259 7.08 3.52 -7.94
C VAL A 259 6.72 4.80 -8.69
N GLY A 260 7.62 5.31 -9.51
CA GLY A 260 7.36 6.48 -10.36
C GLY A 260 6.07 6.33 -11.14
N ARG A 261 5.15 7.29 -11.01
CA ARG A 261 3.95 7.32 -11.86
C ARG A 261 4.34 7.34 -13.34
N TYR A 262 5.35 8.11 -13.67
CA TYR A 262 5.82 8.34 -15.04
C TYR A 262 7.17 7.69 -15.31
N ASN A 263 7.42 7.39 -16.60
CA ASN A 263 8.78 7.19 -17.05
C ASN A 263 9.63 8.40 -16.67
N THR A 264 10.87 8.17 -16.29
CA THR A 264 11.81 9.24 -15.89
C THR A 264 12.01 10.23 -17.03
N ILE A 265 11.91 11.51 -16.74
CA ILE A 265 12.21 12.62 -17.68
C ILE A 265 13.59 13.22 -17.42
N SER A 266 14.00 14.23 -18.21
CA SER A 266 15.23 14.99 -17.97
C SER A 266 15.30 15.50 -16.52
N GLY A 267 16.48 15.46 -15.92
CA GLY A 267 16.69 15.75 -14.49
C GLY A 267 16.33 14.58 -13.56
N TYR A 268 16.07 13.39 -14.12
CA TYR A 268 15.70 12.19 -13.34
C TYR A 268 14.49 12.43 -12.43
N ALA A 269 13.41 12.94 -13.02
CA ALA A 269 12.18 13.22 -12.31
C ALA A 269 11.02 12.38 -12.86
N SER A 270 10.07 12.03 -11.98
CA SER A 270 8.80 11.41 -12.33
C SER A 270 7.71 12.49 -12.37
N LYS A 271 7.65 13.23 -13.50
CA LYS A 271 6.73 14.36 -13.70
C LYS A 271 6.00 14.27 -15.03
N SER A 272 4.86 14.93 -15.08
CA SER A 272 4.03 15.09 -16.28
C SER A 272 4.57 16.15 -17.24
N GLY A 273 4.31 15.97 -18.54
CA GLY A 273 4.43 17.02 -19.58
C GLY A 273 5.74 17.05 -20.35
N ALA A 274 6.67 16.10 -20.13
CA ALA A 274 7.96 16.06 -20.82
C ALA A 274 8.21 14.71 -21.50
N ASN A 275 9.13 14.68 -22.46
CA ASN A 275 9.53 13.43 -23.09
C ASN A 275 10.26 12.53 -22.09
N PRO A 276 9.99 11.21 -22.10
CA PRO A 276 10.80 10.24 -21.38
C PRO A 276 12.28 10.39 -21.72
N LEU A 277 13.13 10.29 -20.70
CA LEU A 277 14.59 10.29 -20.88
C LEU A 277 15.00 8.93 -21.44
N THR A 278 15.54 8.95 -22.65
CA THR A 278 16.05 7.78 -23.36
C THR A 278 17.54 7.94 -23.69
N ASN A 279 18.12 7.01 -24.41
CA ASN A 279 19.56 7.00 -24.74
C ASN A 279 20.44 6.98 -23.46
N ILE A 280 20.02 6.23 -22.46
CA ILE A 280 20.74 6.03 -21.21
C ILE A 280 20.93 4.53 -20.95
N THR A 281 22.09 4.16 -20.42
CA THR A 281 22.35 2.79 -19.95
C THR A 281 21.63 2.54 -18.61
N ARG A 282 21.40 1.27 -18.28
CA ARG A 282 20.86 0.88 -16.97
C ARG A 282 21.73 1.41 -15.81
N ALA A 283 23.06 1.30 -15.92
CA ALA A 283 24.00 1.82 -14.92
C ALA A 283 23.89 3.34 -14.74
N THR A 284 23.71 4.09 -15.85
CA THR A 284 23.51 5.55 -15.80
C THR A 284 22.19 5.90 -15.08
N ALA A 285 21.11 5.19 -15.40
CA ALA A 285 19.82 5.38 -14.73
C ALA A 285 19.91 5.07 -13.23
N ARG A 286 20.54 3.96 -12.84
CA ARG A 286 20.81 3.59 -11.42
C ARG A 286 21.57 4.68 -10.70
N THR A 287 22.69 5.14 -11.27
CA THR A 287 23.56 6.13 -10.64
C THR A 287 22.85 7.46 -10.42
N ASN A 288 22.10 7.92 -11.42
CA ASN A 288 21.45 9.22 -11.35
C ASN A 288 20.17 9.20 -10.50
N SER A 289 19.44 8.08 -10.45
CA SER A 289 18.35 7.92 -9.50
C SER A 289 18.86 8.06 -8.05
N ARG A 290 19.97 7.41 -7.72
CA ARG A 290 20.60 7.50 -6.38
C ARG A 290 21.11 8.88 -6.02
N LYS A 291 21.49 9.73 -6.99
CA LYS A 291 21.88 11.13 -6.75
C LYS A 291 20.75 11.99 -6.18
N LYS A 292 19.48 11.58 -6.33
CA LYS A 292 18.33 12.28 -5.73
C LYS A 292 18.30 12.12 -4.20
N GLY A 293 18.98 11.12 -3.64
CA GLY A 293 19.04 10.84 -2.21
C GLY A 293 19.12 9.35 -1.92
N SER A 294 19.49 8.99 -0.70
CA SER A 294 19.74 7.59 -0.28
C SER A 294 18.52 6.66 -0.36
N LYS A 295 17.31 7.23 -0.41
CA LYS A 295 16.06 6.46 -0.54
C LYS A 295 15.61 6.28 -1.99
N TRP A 296 16.27 6.93 -2.95
CA TRP A 296 15.90 6.87 -4.36
C TRP A 296 16.67 5.77 -5.09
N GLN A 297 15.97 5.03 -5.89
CA GLN A 297 16.50 3.94 -6.71
C GLN A 297 15.94 4.03 -8.14
N GLN A 298 16.50 3.23 -9.03
CA GLN A 298 15.86 2.87 -10.28
C GLN A 298 14.86 1.75 -10.04
N TYR A 299 13.78 1.69 -10.81
CA TYR A 299 12.77 0.63 -10.80
C TYR A 299 13.44 -0.74 -10.86
N ASP A 300 13.12 -1.59 -9.88
CA ASP A 300 13.76 -2.87 -9.70
C ASP A 300 12.82 -4.06 -9.98
N TYR A 301 13.43 -5.22 -10.14
CA TYR A 301 12.74 -6.45 -10.50
C TYR A 301 11.71 -6.89 -9.44
N ALA A 302 12.02 -6.71 -8.16
CA ALA A 302 11.09 -7.05 -7.10
C ALA A 302 9.83 -6.17 -7.15
N SER A 303 9.99 -4.86 -7.39
CA SER A 303 8.86 -3.93 -7.47
C SER A 303 8.05 -4.13 -8.75
N TRP A 304 8.70 -4.46 -9.89
CA TRP A 304 7.98 -4.86 -11.10
C TRP A 304 7.18 -6.15 -10.86
N CYS A 305 7.77 -7.12 -10.15
CA CYS A 305 7.08 -8.35 -9.78
C CYS A 305 5.89 -8.12 -8.82
N ALA A 306 5.96 -7.12 -7.96
CA ALA A 306 4.81 -6.73 -7.15
C ALA A 306 3.65 -6.21 -8.02
N VAL A 307 3.95 -5.37 -9.01
CA VAL A 307 2.94 -4.79 -9.91
C VAL A 307 2.23 -5.87 -10.73
N TRP A 308 2.99 -6.78 -11.36
CA TRP A 308 2.36 -7.83 -12.19
C TRP A 308 1.54 -8.82 -11.34
N LEU A 309 2.00 -9.16 -10.13
CA LEU A 309 1.24 -10.08 -9.27
C LEU A 309 -0.08 -9.47 -8.82
N LEU A 310 -0.06 -8.19 -8.43
CA LEU A 310 -1.28 -7.46 -8.09
C LEU A 310 -2.23 -7.35 -9.29
N TYR A 311 -1.70 -7.02 -10.48
CA TYR A 311 -2.50 -7.01 -11.70
C TYR A 311 -3.12 -8.38 -11.97
N LEU A 312 -2.34 -9.45 -11.90
CA LEU A 312 -2.79 -10.80 -12.22
C LEU A 312 -3.94 -11.26 -11.29
N VAL A 313 -3.80 -10.99 -9.99
CA VAL A 313 -4.85 -11.35 -9.02
C VAL A 313 -6.07 -10.46 -9.20
N GLU A 314 -5.90 -9.17 -9.54
CA GLU A 314 -7.02 -8.26 -9.78
C GLU A 314 -7.80 -8.61 -11.05
N TYR A 315 -7.12 -8.82 -12.18
CA TYR A 315 -7.77 -9.00 -13.49
C TYR A 315 -7.99 -10.46 -13.88
N ALA A 316 -7.41 -11.40 -13.17
CA ALA A 316 -7.48 -12.84 -13.45
C ALA A 316 -7.18 -13.15 -14.94
N ASN A 317 -6.23 -12.46 -15.55
CA ASN A 317 -5.94 -12.60 -16.97
C ASN A 317 -4.52 -12.15 -17.30
N TRP A 318 -3.79 -12.97 -18.07
CA TRP A 318 -2.45 -12.62 -18.55
C TRP A 318 -2.45 -11.54 -19.64
N ASP A 319 -3.57 -11.36 -20.36
CA ASP A 319 -3.70 -10.36 -21.42
C ASP A 319 -4.05 -8.99 -20.87
N SER A 320 -3.02 -8.22 -20.47
CA SER A 320 -3.19 -6.88 -19.94
C SER A 320 -3.72 -5.88 -20.96
N GLN A 321 -3.42 -6.09 -22.23
CA GLN A 321 -3.86 -5.22 -23.31
C GLN A 321 -5.36 -5.35 -23.57
N SER A 322 -5.90 -6.57 -23.64
CA SER A 322 -7.35 -6.78 -23.78
C SER A 322 -8.15 -6.29 -22.57
N LYS A 323 -7.56 -6.34 -21.39
CA LYS A 323 -8.22 -5.93 -20.13
C LYS A 323 -8.19 -4.42 -19.89
N ILE A 324 -7.08 -3.77 -20.22
CA ILE A 324 -6.88 -2.33 -19.92
C ILE A 324 -6.77 -1.51 -21.20
N GLY A 325 -5.92 -1.92 -22.15
CA GLY A 325 -5.69 -1.22 -23.41
C GLY A 325 -4.34 -1.54 -24.02
N ASN A 326 -4.22 -1.35 -25.33
CA ASN A 326 -2.99 -1.68 -26.07
C ASN A 326 -1.75 -0.92 -25.60
N GLY A 327 -1.91 0.29 -25.07
CA GLY A 327 -0.78 1.17 -24.77
C GLY A 327 -0.32 1.96 -26.00
N ILE A 328 0.76 2.71 -25.84
CA ILE A 328 1.42 3.46 -26.92
C ILE A 328 2.37 2.50 -27.65
N VAL A 329 1.84 1.72 -28.60
CA VAL A 329 2.50 0.69 -29.40
C VAL A 329 2.06 0.80 -30.87
N GLY A 330 2.47 -0.11 -31.75
CA GLY A 330 1.93 -0.20 -33.10
C GLY A 330 2.31 0.94 -34.03
N ASN A 331 3.59 1.32 -34.11
CA ASN A 331 4.11 2.43 -34.91
C ASN A 331 3.70 3.84 -34.45
N SER A 332 3.18 3.97 -33.25
CA SER A 332 2.94 5.27 -32.61
C SER A 332 4.26 6.05 -32.45
N SER A 333 4.16 7.36 -32.28
CA SER A 333 5.31 8.18 -31.91
C SER A 333 5.51 8.14 -30.40
N LEU A 334 6.75 8.35 -29.95
CA LEU A 334 7.06 8.61 -28.55
C LEU A 334 6.16 9.74 -28.02
N GLN A 335 5.48 9.51 -26.92
CA GLN A 335 4.60 10.47 -26.27
C GLN A 335 5.22 11.02 -24.99
N LYS A 336 4.92 12.28 -24.70
CA LYS A 336 5.28 12.90 -23.41
C LYS A 336 4.59 12.17 -22.26
N THR A 337 5.18 12.24 -21.08
CA THR A 337 4.53 11.80 -19.82
C THR A 337 3.27 12.64 -19.55
N GLY A 338 2.32 12.08 -18.81
CA GLY A 338 1.05 12.75 -18.52
C GLY A 338 -0.08 12.43 -19.52
N THR A 339 0.13 11.45 -20.42
CA THR A 339 -0.91 11.02 -21.37
C THR A 339 -2.20 10.59 -20.68
N THR A 340 -2.11 10.03 -19.45
CA THR A 340 -3.25 9.55 -18.67
C THR A 340 -3.74 10.51 -17.59
N ASP A 341 -3.26 11.75 -17.56
CA ASP A 341 -3.58 12.71 -16.49
C ASP A 341 -5.04 13.17 -16.49
N SER A 342 -5.71 13.09 -17.63
CA SER A 342 -7.14 13.40 -17.77
C SER A 342 -8.06 12.29 -17.24
N MET A 343 -7.54 11.08 -16.99
CA MET A 343 -8.36 9.98 -16.50
C MET A 343 -8.76 10.20 -15.05
N THR A 344 -10.04 10.00 -14.76
CA THR A 344 -10.59 10.10 -13.41
C THR A 344 -10.39 8.81 -12.62
N TYR A 345 -10.51 7.65 -13.27
CA TYR A 345 -10.29 6.35 -12.67
C TYR A 345 -8.81 5.93 -12.80
N HIS A 346 -8.30 5.29 -11.77
CA HIS A 346 -6.87 4.94 -11.63
C HIS A 346 -6.36 3.86 -12.61
N THR A 347 -7.23 3.19 -13.36
CA THR A 347 -6.87 2.10 -14.29
C THR A 347 -7.67 2.21 -15.59
N GLY A 348 -6.97 2.22 -16.72
CA GLY A 348 -7.62 2.29 -18.02
C GLY A 348 -6.71 2.79 -19.14
N THR A 349 -7.33 3.16 -20.26
CA THR A 349 -6.68 3.73 -21.44
C THR A 349 -7.31 5.05 -21.86
N VAL A 350 -6.50 5.98 -22.37
CA VAL A 350 -7.02 7.24 -22.97
C VAL A 350 -7.50 7.06 -24.40
N ALA A 351 -7.22 5.92 -25.02
CA ALA A 351 -7.78 5.60 -26.34
C ALA A 351 -9.31 5.48 -26.28
N SER A 352 -9.97 5.68 -27.40
CA SER A 352 -11.44 5.56 -27.52
C SER A 352 -11.95 4.13 -27.41
N ALA A 353 -11.04 3.14 -27.52
CA ALA A 353 -11.29 1.72 -27.33
C ALA A 353 -10.02 1.03 -26.83
N ARG A 354 -10.13 -0.13 -26.17
CA ARG A 354 -8.96 -0.92 -25.69
C ARG A 354 -8.01 -1.33 -26.81
N THR A 355 -8.54 -1.57 -28.00
CA THR A 355 -7.77 -1.88 -29.21
C THR A 355 -7.10 -0.66 -29.87
N GLY A 356 -7.42 0.55 -29.40
CA GLY A 356 -6.78 1.78 -29.86
C GLY A 356 -5.39 1.98 -29.25
N TYR A 357 -4.60 2.85 -29.88
CA TYR A 357 -3.27 3.24 -29.41
C TYR A 357 -3.37 4.50 -28.56
N GLY A 358 -2.96 4.43 -27.32
CA GLY A 358 -3.03 5.54 -26.39
C GLY A 358 -2.40 5.19 -25.05
N GLY A 359 -2.11 6.18 -24.24
CA GLY A 359 -1.58 5.97 -22.89
C GLY A 359 -2.49 5.05 -22.09
N VAL A 360 -1.89 4.20 -21.30
CA VAL A 360 -2.55 3.31 -20.35
C VAL A 360 -2.08 3.62 -18.94
N GLN A 361 -2.90 3.33 -17.95
CA GLN A 361 -2.46 3.32 -16.55
C GLN A 361 -3.04 2.12 -15.81
N TYR A 362 -2.25 1.59 -14.89
CA TYR A 362 -2.66 0.59 -13.92
C TYR A 362 -2.43 1.15 -12.51
N ARG A 363 -3.52 1.34 -11.77
CA ARG A 363 -3.54 1.88 -10.41
C ARG A 363 -2.64 3.11 -10.22
N GLY A 364 -2.76 4.07 -11.17
CA GLY A 364 -2.00 5.29 -11.18
C GLY A 364 -0.61 5.21 -11.80
N ILE A 365 -0.04 4.04 -12.06
CA ILE A 365 1.22 3.89 -12.79
C ILE A 365 0.94 4.09 -14.28
N GLU A 366 1.44 5.19 -14.86
CA GLU A 366 1.26 5.51 -16.28
C GLU A 366 2.21 4.70 -17.15
N ASN A 367 1.68 4.19 -18.26
CA ASN A 367 2.40 3.43 -19.27
C ASN A 367 3.32 2.34 -18.66
N PRO A 368 2.78 1.40 -17.83
CA PRO A 368 3.56 0.25 -17.40
C PRO A 368 3.91 -0.68 -18.56
N TRP A 369 3.33 -0.44 -19.74
CA TRP A 369 3.72 -0.97 -21.04
C TRP A 369 3.46 0.04 -22.15
N GLY A 370 4.21 -0.08 -23.25
CA GLY A 370 4.21 0.86 -24.36
C GLY A 370 5.03 2.12 -24.06
N ASN A 371 5.06 3.04 -25.01
CA ASN A 371 5.83 4.28 -25.02
C ASN A 371 7.36 4.05 -25.07
N VAL A 372 7.98 3.70 -23.95
CA VAL A 372 9.40 3.30 -23.89
C VAL A 372 9.56 2.08 -23.00
N TYR A 373 10.54 1.24 -23.29
CA TYR A 373 10.97 0.21 -22.36
C TYR A 373 11.42 0.83 -21.05
N ASP A 374 11.09 0.21 -19.93
CA ASP A 374 11.69 0.52 -18.64
C ASP A 374 12.88 -0.40 -18.36
N TRP A 375 14.09 0.15 -18.18
CA TRP A 375 15.20 -0.59 -17.58
C TRP A 375 14.83 -1.09 -16.20
N ILE A 376 15.08 -2.37 -15.94
CA ILE A 376 14.83 -3.01 -14.64
C ILE A 376 16.15 -3.38 -13.98
N ASP A 377 16.35 -2.93 -12.74
CA ASP A 377 17.51 -3.28 -11.94
C ASP A 377 17.29 -4.54 -11.09
N GLY A 378 18.33 -5.07 -10.46
CA GLY A 378 18.24 -6.23 -9.58
C GLY A 378 18.10 -7.59 -10.27
N ILE A 379 18.19 -7.66 -11.59
CA ILE A 379 18.25 -8.92 -12.35
C ILE A 379 19.27 -8.83 -13.47
N ASN A 380 20.05 -9.90 -13.66
CA ASN A 380 21.01 -10.08 -14.73
C ASN A 380 20.81 -11.45 -15.38
N PHE A 381 21.25 -11.57 -16.63
CA PHE A 381 21.30 -12.82 -17.36
C PHE A 381 22.72 -13.09 -17.82
N ASN A 382 23.17 -14.34 -17.75
CA ASN A 382 24.40 -14.81 -18.39
C ASN A 382 24.06 -16.05 -19.20
N ASN A 383 24.26 -15.99 -20.51
CA ASN A 383 23.83 -17.03 -21.43
C ASN A 383 22.39 -17.47 -21.17
N ARG A 384 21.50 -16.48 -20.96
CA ARG A 384 20.07 -16.62 -20.63
C ARG A 384 19.76 -17.11 -19.21
N ALA A 385 20.71 -17.64 -18.46
CA ALA A 385 20.50 -18.02 -17.05
C ALA A 385 20.25 -16.77 -16.19
N ALA A 386 19.19 -16.81 -15.37
CA ALA A 386 18.75 -15.65 -14.58
C ALA A 386 19.41 -15.63 -13.20
N TYR A 387 19.86 -14.44 -12.80
CA TYR A 387 20.45 -14.12 -11.49
C TYR A 387 19.72 -12.91 -10.91
N ILE A 388 19.25 -13.00 -9.68
CA ILE A 388 18.35 -12.01 -9.04
C ILE A 388 18.97 -11.54 -7.72
N CYS A 389 18.96 -10.23 -7.51
CA CYS A 389 19.36 -9.57 -6.27
C CYS A 389 18.21 -8.69 -5.75
N THR A 390 17.95 -8.73 -4.44
CA THR A 390 16.91 -7.91 -3.79
C THR A 390 17.49 -6.80 -2.90
N ASP A 391 18.83 -6.72 -2.80
CA ASP A 391 19.53 -5.66 -2.07
C ASP A 391 19.96 -4.55 -3.04
N PRO A 392 19.29 -3.38 -3.04
CA PRO A 392 19.64 -2.29 -3.95
C PRO A 392 21.09 -1.82 -3.83
N SER A 393 21.72 -1.96 -2.67
CA SER A 393 23.12 -1.56 -2.47
C SER A 393 24.12 -2.43 -3.25
N LYS A 394 23.69 -3.61 -3.68
CA LYS A 394 24.47 -4.62 -4.41
C LYS A 394 24.19 -4.66 -5.91
N TYR A 395 23.23 -3.85 -6.40
CA TYR A 395 22.91 -3.87 -7.84
C TYR A 395 24.09 -3.47 -8.68
N ALA A 396 24.44 -4.33 -9.62
CA ALA A 396 25.52 -4.16 -10.58
C ALA A 396 25.16 -4.87 -11.89
N ASP A 397 25.83 -4.48 -12.98
CA ASP A 397 25.66 -5.10 -14.28
C ASP A 397 26.72 -6.19 -14.52
N ASP A 398 26.42 -7.11 -15.43
CA ASP A 398 27.35 -8.13 -15.94
C ASP A 398 28.05 -8.96 -14.87
N THR A 399 27.33 -9.29 -13.81
CA THR A 399 27.82 -10.06 -12.67
C THR A 399 26.73 -10.93 -12.04
N SER A 400 27.13 -12.04 -11.46
CA SER A 400 26.33 -12.88 -10.55
C SER A 400 26.73 -12.70 -9.07
N THR A 401 27.75 -11.88 -8.79
CA THR A 401 28.20 -11.63 -7.41
C THR A 401 27.12 -10.92 -6.61
N ASN A 402 26.76 -11.44 -5.45
CA ASN A 402 25.63 -11.00 -4.61
C ASN A 402 24.23 -11.20 -5.25
N TYR A 403 24.14 -12.01 -6.29
CA TYR A 403 22.88 -12.39 -6.93
C TYR A 403 22.59 -13.87 -6.66
N THR A 404 21.33 -14.19 -6.42
CA THR A 404 20.86 -15.58 -6.30
C THR A 404 20.59 -16.14 -7.68
N ALA A 405 21.20 -17.27 -8.03
CA ALA A 405 20.86 -17.98 -9.25
C ALA A 405 19.42 -18.50 -9.18
N ALA A 406 18.61 -18.15 -10.16
CA ALA A 406 17.21 -18.59 -10.20
C ALA A 406 17.06 -20.07 -10.57
N GLY A 407 18.11 -20.71 -11.08
CA GLY A 407 18.06 -22.08 -11.61
C GLY A 407 17.24 -22.23 -12.89
N LEU A 408 16.93 -21.12 -13.55
CA LEU A 408 16.07 -21.02 -14.71
C LEU A 408 16.76 -20.20 -15.81
N SER A 409 16.42 -20.52 -17.08
CA SER A 409 16.95 -19.81 -18.24
C SER A 409 15.81 -19.32 -19.15
N LEU A 410 15.99 -18.16 -19.74
CA LEU A 410 15.07 -17.59 -20.72
C LEU A 410 15.12 -18.39 -22.05
N PRO A 411 14.01 -18.52 -22.79
CA PRO A 411 14.02 -18.96 -24.17
C PRO A 411 14.64 -17.88 -25.06
N SER A 412 14.98 -18.21 -26.31
CA SER A 412 15.56 -17.24 -27.25
C SER A 412 14.60 -16.11 -27.59
N SER A 413 13.40 -16.46 -28.09
CA SER A 413 12.36 -15.50 -28.43
C SER A 413 11.02 -16.18 -28.71
N GLY A 414 9.92 -15.47 -28.58
CA GLY A 414 8.57 -15.92 -28.90
C GLY A 414 7.53 -15.48 -27.87
N ASN A 415 6.26 -15.72 -28.17
CA ASN A 415 5.19 -15.52 -27.18
C ASN A 415 5.31 -16.53 -26.06
N ILE A 416 5.18 -16.05 -24.83
CA ILE A 416 5.41 -16.81 -23.62
C ILE A 416 4.34 -17.91 -23.48
N LYS A 417 4.80 -19.15 -23.26
CA LYS A 417 3.92 -20.30 -23.00
C LYS A 417 4.07 -20.87 -21.60
N THR A 418 5.28 -20.89 -21.09
CA THR A 418 5.57 -21.49 -19.78
C THR A 418 6.37 -20.54 -18.88
N LEU A 419 6.05 -20.58 -17.60
CA LEU A 419 6.76 -19.89 -16.54
C LEU A 419 7.49 -20.87 -15.65
N GLY A 420 8.71 -20.53 -15.25
CA GLY A 420 9.52 -21.37 -14.38
C GLY A 420 9.18 -21.17 -12.88
N ASN A 421 9.29 -22.25 -12.12
CA ASN A 421 9.19 -22.20 -10.67
C ASN A 421 10.56 -21.92 -10.07
N CYS A 422 10.83 -20.69 -9.67
CA CYS A 422 12.04 -20.33 -8.92
C CYS A 422 11.83 -20.62 -7.44
N THR A 423 12.24 -21.79 -6.95
CA THR A 423 12.01 -22.20 -5.55
C THR A 423 12.70 -21.29 -4.53
N ALA A 424 13.86 -20.72 -4.87
CA ALA A 424 14.57 -19.77 -4.02
C ALA A 424 13.86 -18.41 -3.91
N LEU A 425 13.18 -18.00 -4.99
CA LEU A 425 12.50 -16.70 -5.12
C LEU A 425 11.13 -16.90 -5.79
N PRO A 426 10.13 -17.47 -5.07
CA PRO A 426 8.86 -17.88 -5.69
C PRO A 426 8.05 -16.75 -6.35
N TRP A 427 8.31 -15.49 -5.97
CA TRP A 427 7.70 -14.29 -6.54
C TRP A 427 8.25 -13.90 -7.93
N ALA A 428 9.36 -14.51 -8.37
CA ALA A 428 10.03 -14.14 -9.61
C ALA A 428 9.23 -14.63 -10.83
N PHE A 429 8.99 -13.73 -11.80
CA PHE A 429 8.40 -14.04 -13.09
C PHE A 429 9.50 -14.35 -14.10
N ILE A 430 9.70 -15.60 -14.46
CA ILE A 430 10.73 -16.02 -15.41
C ILE A 430 10.08 -16.86 -16.52
N PRO A 431 9.96 -16.31 -17.74
CA PRO A 431 9.59 -17.12 -18.91
C PRO A 431 10.62 -18.21 -19.17
N THR A 432 10.17 -19.46 -19.34
CA THR A 432 11.05 -20.61 -19.60
C THR A 432 10.74 -21.33 -20.88
N GLY A 433 9.64 -21.00 -21.55
CA GLY A 433 9.29 -21.58 -22.83
C GLY A 433 8.37 -20.67 -23.65
N THR A 434 8.46 -20.83 -24.96
CA THR A 434 7.65 -20.14 -25.97
C THR A 434 6.78 -21.12 -26.75
N GLY A 435 5.95 -20.61 -27.67
CA GLY A 435 5.00 -21.38 -28.48
C GLY A 435 3.54 -21.01 -28.21
N GLY A 436 3.31 -19.90 -27.52
CA GLY A 436 2.04 -19.20 -27.49
C GLY A 436 1.81 -18.31 -28.71
N SER A 437 0.86 -17.39 -28.60
CA SER A 437 0.56 -16.34 -29.56
C SER A 437 0.14 -15.08 -28.82
N GLY A 438 -0.07 -13.97 -29.52
CA GLY A 438 -0.59 -12.73 -28.95
C GLY A 438 -1.99 -12.81 -28.30
N THR A 439 -2.60 -14.00 -28.23
CA THR A 439 -3.93 -14.24 -27.64
C THR A 439 -3.98 -15.50 -26.76
N THR A 440 -2.85 -16.19 -26.58
CA THR A 440 -2.82 -17.47 -25.85
C THR A 440 -1.76 -17.49 -24.76
N TYR A 441 -2.01 -18.24 -23.69
CA TYR A 441 -1.17 -18.41 -22.49
C TYR A 441 -0.84 -17.06 -21.83
N VAL A 442 0.41 -16.60 -21.95
CA VAL A 442 0.82 -15.22 -21.62
C VAL A 442 1.08 -14.52 -22.95
N PRO A 443 0.14 -13.70 -23.44
CA PRO A 443 0.17 -13.17 -24.79
C PRO A 443 1.39 -12.32 -25.14
N ASP A 444 2.14 -11.87 -24.16
CA ASP A 444 3.32 -11.04 -24.34
C ASP A 444 4.53 -11.83 -24.81
N TYR A 445 5.52 -11.10 -25.34
CA TYR A 445 6.71 -11.65 -25.99
C TYR A 445 7.91 -11.66 -25.03
N VAL A 446 8.70 -12.72 -25.11
CA VAL A 446 10.04 -12.78 -24.50
C VAL A 446 11.11 -12.79 -25.58
N ILE A 447 12.21 -12.08 -25.35
CA ILE A 447 13.40 -12.15 -26.19
C ILE A 447 14.63 -12.11 -25.30
N SER A 448 15.65 -12.91 -25.63
CA SER A 448 16.92 -12.97 -24.89
C SER A 448 18.11 -13.31 -25.78
N ASN A 449 19.30 -12.99 -25.30
CA ASN A 449 20.55 -13.23 -26.02
C ASN A 449 21.55 -14.02 -25.16
N SER A 450 22.64 -14.46 -25.78
CA SER A 450 23.82 -15.03 -25.12
C SER A 450 24.69 -13.92 -24.49
N GLY A 451 25.63 -14.35 -23.64
CA GLY A 451 26.50 -13.44 -22.88
C GLY A 451 25.76 -12.77 -21.73
N TRP A 452 26.37 -11.71 -21.19
CA TRP A 452 25.75 -10.90 -20.15
C TRP A 452 24.70 -9.95 -20.75
N CYS A 453 23.51 -10.02 -20.22
CA CYS A 453 22.38 -9.18 -20.59
C CYS A 453 21.64 -8.64 -19.37
N VAL A 454 20.89 -7.58 -19.58
CA VAL A 454 20.09 -6.87 -18.58
C VAL A 454 18.63 -6.81 -19.03
N LEU A 455 17.70 -6.63 -18.08
CA LEU A 455 16.26 -6.65 -18.35
C LEU A 455 15.74 -5.26 -18.70
N CYS A 456 14.89 -5.19 -19.72
CA CYS A 456 13.87 -4.15 -19.85
C CYS A 456 12.48 -4.77 -20.11
N VAL A 457 11.43 -4.06 -19.71
CA VAL A 457 10.05 -4.58 -19.73
C VAL A 457 9.09 -3.60 -20.41
N GLY A 458 7.86 -4.08 -20.67
CA GLY A 458 6.72 -3.26 -21.06
C GLY A 458 6.62 -2.91 -22.54
N GLY A 459 7.65 -3.14 -23.33
CA GLY A 459 7.67 -2.79 -24.75
C GLY A 459 7.75 -1.27 -25.01
N TYR A 460 7.71 -0.88 -26.27
CA TYR A 460 7.83 0.54 -26.67
C TYR A 460 6.94 0.88 -27.87
N TYR A 461 6.86 2.16 -28.23
CA TYR A 461 5.92 2.75 -29.19
C TYR A 461 5.94 2.15 -30.61
N ARG A 462 6.98 1.40 -31.02
CA ARG A 462 7.05 0.71 -32.31
C ARG A 462 6.90 -0.81 -32.23
N ASN A 463 6.67 -1.37 -31.01
CA ASN A 463 6.39 -2.79 -30.91
C ASN A 463 5.06 -3.15 -31.58
N ASP A 464 4.93 -4.41 -32.00
CA ASP A 464 3.65 -4.98 -32.39
C ASP A 464 2.69 -4.98 -31.19
N ALA A 465 1.52 -4.42 -31.38
CA ALA A 465 0.49 -4.36 -30.35
C ALA A 465 0.11 -5.75 -29.80
N ALA A 466 0.11 -6.77 -30.63
CA ALA A 466 -0.28 -8.13 -30.25
C ALA A 466 0.72 -8.81 -29.28
N ASN A 467 1.86 -8.21 -29.00
CA ASN A 467 2.95 -8.84 -28.24
C ASN A 467 3.48 -8.02 -27.07
N CYS A 468 2.85 -6.89 -26.77
CA CYS A 468 3.48 -5.85 -25.95
C CYS A 468 2.58 -5.36 -24.81
N GLY A 469 2.48 -6.14 -23.74
CA GLY A 469 1.76 -5.78 -22.52
C GLY A 469 2.66 -5.73 -21.28
N LEU A 470 2.05 -5.85 -20.13
CA LEU A 470 2.71 -5.78 -18.83
C LEU A 470 3.82 -6.83 -18.65
N PHE A 471 3.67 -8.00 -19.30
CA PHE A 471 4.55 -9.16 -19.18
C PHE A 471 5.60 -9.24 -20.27
N PHE A 472 5.73 -8.22 -21.15
CA PHE A 472 6.78 -8.17 -22.15
C PHE A 472 8.15 -8.17 -21.48
N PHE A 473 8.99 -9.16 -21.83
CA PHE A 473 10.21 -9.49 -21.10
C PHE A 473 11.42 -9.51 -22.04
N ASN A 474 12.26 -8.49 -21.98
CA ASN A 474 13.37 -8.33 -22.89
C ASN A 474 14.72 -8.40 -22.16
N GLY A 475 15.36 -9.57 -22.21
CA GLY A 475 16.73 -9.84 -21.77
C GLY A 475 17.72 -9.91 -22.95
N ASN A 476 17.51 -9.13 -24.02
CA ASN A 476 18.33 -9.17 -25.24
C ASN A 476 19.47 -8.14 -25.25
N TYR A 477 19.37 -7.09 -24.43
CA TYR A 477 20.35 -6.01 -24.42
C TYR A 477 21.48 -6.27 -23.43
N ASN A 478 22.72 -5.95 -23.84
CA ASN A 478 23.84 -5.88 -22.90
C ASN A 478 23.78 -4.56 -22.08
N SER A 479 24.57 -4.48 -21.01
CA SER A 479 24.57 -3.35 -20.08
C SER A 479 25.01 -2.00 -20.69
N SER A 480 25.71 -2.03 -21.83
CA SER A 480 26.18 -0.83 -22.54
C SER A 480 25.14 -0.22 -23.49
N ASN A 481 24.01 -0.88 -23.71
CA ASN A 481 22.96 -0.36 -24.57
C ASN A 481 22.35 0.93 -24.03
N ALA A 482 22.15 1.89 -24.93
CA ALA A 482 21.59 3.22 -24.69
C ALA A 482 20.76 3.64 -25.88
N ASN A 483 19.60 3.09 -26.06
CA ASN A 483 18.76 3.27 -27.25
C ASN A 483 17.65 4.31 -27.02
N SER A 484 17.18 4.92 -28.13
CA SER A 484 16.15 5.96 -28.13
C SER A 484 14.73 5.46 -27.70
N ASN A 485 14.57 4.16 -27.58
CA ASN A 485 13.33 3.51 -27.16
C ASN A 485 13.38 2.92 -25.74
N ILE A 486 14.47 3.13 -25.01
CA ILE A 486 14.64 2.61 -23.65
C ILE A 486 14.85 3.76 -22.69
N GLY A 487 14.00 3.83 -21.70
CA GLY A 487 14.03 4.76 -20.59
C GLY A 487 14.19 4.07 -19.25
N ALA A 488 13.78 4.74 -18.20
CA ALA A 488 13.81 4.23 -16.84
C ALA A 488 12.63 4.79 -16.04
N ARG A 489 12.41 4.23 -14.87
CA ARG A 489 11.43 4.68 -13.89
C ARG A 489 12.09 4.78 -12.51
N LEU A 490 11.64 5.71 -11.70
CA LEU A 490 12.12 5.88 -10.32
C LEU A 490 11.46 4.87 -9.37
N LEU A 491 12.17 4.56 -8.28
CA LEU A 491 11.71 3.78 -7.15
C LEU A 491 12.13 4.49 -5.84
#